data_1b20b64bdd0824b801161b04ebf398b4
#
_entry.id   1b20b64bdd0824b801161b04ebf398b4
#
_cell.length_a   1.000
_cell.length_b   1.000
_cell.length_c   1.000
_cell.angle_alpha   90.00
_cell.angle_beta   90.00
_cell.angle_gamma   90.00
#
_symmetry.space_group_name_H-M   'P 1'
#
loop_
_entity.id
_entity.type
_entity.pdbx_description
1 polymer ?
#
loop_
_entity_poly.entity_id
_entity_poly.type
_entity_poly.pdbx_seq_one_letter_code
_entity_poly.pdbx_strand_id
1 'polypeptide(L)'
;MRPAFRSTLFYIALLLTAASAPAAAQRVVPQRVAAHRWSEVTRRFEAFARAAGVIGGSAVLVRRGAIAARHHYGLADRTGARKVNDRTIYHWASVTKTLTAVAILQLRDRGLLALDDRVTRWVPELREIHDPEGAAEGAADSITIRMLLSHSSGLQNPTWPWSSGEAWEPFEPTAWSQLVAMMPYQRLHFRPGSRYGYSNPGYIYLARVIEKITGDPWAVYIQKNLWTPLDMHRSYVGATPYHLSADRSHGYRVAGDSVTDLGADFDPGITMPNSGWNAPVDDMARYIGFLTGSPADPASRARHGGVLRRGTLREMWSPVVETDAALPEFAAAGLGFFSLESAGRRIIGHTGDQAGYRSYLYVDPASGNGIILAFNTTNDRGAGEREMAALAAEAIAALRP
;
A
#
# COMPACT_ATOMS: atom_id res chain seq x y z
N MET A 1 43.72 -65.59 41.46
CA MET A 1 42.50 -64.87 41.87
C MET A 1 42.85 -63.64 42.67
N ARG A 2 42.88 -62.48 42.08
CA ARG A 2 42.87 -61.17 42.74
C ARG A 2 42.62 -60.12 41.65
N PRO A 3 41.72 -59.14 41.88
CA PRO A 3 41.26 -58.25 40.85
C PRO A 3 42.17 -57.01 40.62
N ALA A 4 42.14 -56.53 39.41
CA ALA A 4 42.86 -55.36 38.94
C ALA A 4 42.23 -54.03 39.44
N PHE A 5 43.07 -53.17 39.99
CA PHE A 5 42.73 -51.74 40.26
C PHE A 5 42.73 -50.94 38.96
N ARG A 6 41.61 -50.31 38.62
CA ARG A 6 41.53 -49.30 37.57
C ARG A 6 41.59 -47.92 38.21
N SER A 7 42.64 -47.17 37.90
CA SER A 7 42.82 -45.78 38.26
C SER A 7 41.99 -44.93 37.31
N THR A 8 41.04 -44.17 37.84
CA THR A 8 40.25 -43.20 37.10
C THR A 8 40.91 -41.82 37.23
N LEU A 9 41.50 -41.34 36.13
CA LEU A 9 42.01 -39.95 36.04
C LEU A 9 40.83 -39.03 35.79
N PHE A 10 40.58 -38.08 36.72
CA PHE A 10 39.64 -36.96 36.53
C PHE A 10 40.35 -35.86 35.75
N TYR A 11 39.92 -35.60 34.52
CA TYR A 11 40.25 -34.39 33.81
C TYR A 11 39.27 -33.29 34.21
N ILE A 12 39.74 -32.27 34.91
CA ILE A 12 39.01 -31.04 35.16
C ILE A 12 39.17 -30.17 33.91
N ALA A 13 38.12 -30.10 33.09
CA ALA A 13 38.03 -29.16 31.98
C ALA A 13 37.61 -27.78 32.51
N LEU A 14 38.57 -26.83 32.49
CA LEU A 14 38.31 -25.42 32.81
C LEU A 14 37.52 -24.79 31.64
N LEU A 15 36.19 -24.63 31.79
CA LEU A 15 35.37 -23.89 30.86
C LEU A 15 35.62 -22.36 31.10
N LEU A 16 36.42 -21.77 30.25
CA LEU A 16 36.50 -20.32 30.09
C LEU A 16 35.23 -19.84 29.40
N THR A 17 34.26 -19.36 30.17
CA THR A 17 33.11 -18.62 29.63
C THR A 17 33.59 -17.23 29.20
N ALA A 18 33.86 -17.06 27.91
CA ALA A 18 33.98 -15.74 27.32
C ALA A 18 32.61 -15.04 27.41
N ALA A 19 32.45 -14.13 28.37
CA ALA A 19 31.31 -13.22 28.42
C ALA A 19 31.39 -12.30 27.19
N SER A 20 30.59 -12.60 26.16
CA SER A 20 30.34 -11.68 25.06
C SER A 20 29.61 -10.46 25.63
N ALA A 21 30.27 -9.32 25.67
CA ALA A 21 29.63 -8.05 25.95
C ALA A 21 28.48 -7.83 24.95
N PRO A 22 27.29 -7.37 25.39
CA PRO A 22 26.21 -7.05 24.47
C PRO A 22 26.72 -5.97 23.52
N ALA A 23 26.64 -6.23 22.21
CA ALA A 23 26.88 -5.24 21.19
C ALA A 23 25.96 -4.04 21.48
N ALA A 24 26.55 -2.92 21.87
CA ALA A 24 25.84 -1.68 22.09
C ALA A 24 25.14 -1.36 20.77
N ALA A 25 23.80 -1.48 20.75
CA ALA A 25 22.99 -1.04 19.65
C ALA A 25 23.29 0.45 19.45
N GLN A 26 24.05 0.76 18.41
CA GLN A 26 24.27 2.14 18.00
C GLN A 26 22.88 2.71 17.71
N ARG A 27 22.35 3.48 18.65
CA ARG A 27 21.19 4.36 18.40
C ARG A 27 21.60 5.28 17.25
N VAL A 28 21.06 5.01 16.07
CA VAL A 28 21.11 5.95 14.95
C VAL A 28 20.40 7.21 15.45
N VAL A 29 21.18 8.22 15.84
CA VAL A 29 20.63 9.52 16.24
C VAL A 29 19.95 10.08 14.97
N PRO A 30 18.63 10.32 15.00
CA PRO A 30 17.96 10.92 13.85
C PRO A 30 18.61 12.27 13.60
N GLN A 31 19.19 12.45 12.42
CA GLN A 31 19.66 13.77 12.00
C GLN A 31 18.44 14.68 11.99
N ARG A 32 18.43 15.72 12.83
CA ARG A 32 17.29 16.61 13.02
C ARG A 32 16.87 17.17 11.66
N VAL A 33 15.60 16.97 11.33
CA VAL A 33 14.91 17.78 10.29
C VAL A 33 15.13 19.23 10.70
N ALA A 34 15.46 20.10 9.74
CA ALA A 34 15.53 21.51 10.07
C ALA A 34 14.16 21.93 10.62
N ALA A 35 14.07 22.23 11.90
CA ALA A 35 12.82 22.42 12.64
C ALA A 35 11.86 23.40 11.94
N HIS A 36 12.44 24.42 11.32
CA HIS A 36 11.71 25.40 10.53
C HIS A 36 10.98 24.77 9.31
N ARG A 37 11.63 23.86 8.55
CA ARG A 37 11.00 23.27 7.36
C ARG A 37 9.88 22.31 7.74
N TRP A 38 10.04 21.56 8.83
CA TRP A 38 8.98 20.69 9.32
C TRP A 38 7.80 21.48 9.87
N SER A 39 8.03 22.60 10.57
CA SER A 39 6.94 23.47 11.04
C SER A 39 6.16 24.08 9.87
N GLU A 40 6.80 24.36 8.74
CA GLU A 40 6.11 24.83 7.55
C GLU A 40 5.22 23.72 6.94
N VAL A 41 5.74 22.49 6.83
CA VAL A 41 4.96 21.31 6.38
C VAL A 41 3.75 21.09 7.26
N THR A 42 3.90 21.11 8.58
CA THR A 42 2.78 20.89 9.52
C THR A 42 1.77 22.04 9.47
N ARG A 43 2.22 23.27 9.33
CA ARG A 43 1.33 24.43 9.17
C ARG A 43 0.44 24.31 7.92
N ARG A 44 1.01 23.92 6.79
CA ARG A 44 0.27 23.70 5.53
C ARG A 44 -0.66 22.49 5.62
N PHE A 45 -0.21 21.40 6.23
CA PHE A 45 -1.04 20.24 6.50
C PHE A 45 -2.28 20.61 7.32
N GLU A 46 -2.11 21.35 8.40
CA GLU A 46 -3.22 21.81 9.23
C GLU A 46 -4.12 22.82 8.52
N ALA A 47 -3.54 23.74 7.72
CA ALA A 47 -4.33 24.69 6.93
C ALA A 47 -5.24 23.97 5.95
N PHE A 48 -4.71 22.96 5.24
CA PHE A 48 -5.49 22.08 4.38
C PHE A 48 -6.57 21.33 5.17
N ALA A 49 -6.20 20.70 6.30
CA ALA A 49 -7.13 19.93 7.12
C ALA A 49 -8.31 20.81 7.61
N ARG A 50 -8.04 22.02 8.05
CA ARG A 50 -9.08 22.99 8.45
C ARG A 50 -9.96 23.41 7.28
N ALA A 51 -9.38 23.78 6.16
CA ALA A 51 -10.11 24.25 4.98
C ALA A 51 -11.00 23.14 4.37
N ALA A 52 -10.54 21.90 4.43
CA ALA A 52 -11.25 20.73 3.94
C ALA A 52 -12.22 20.12 4.98
N GLY A 53 -12.34 20.68 6.19
CA GLY A 53 -13.20 20.13 7.23
C GLY A 53 -12.76 18.77 7.76
N VAL A 54 -11.47 18.44 7.67
CA VAL A 54 -10.93 17.15 8.13
C VAL A 54 -11.12 16.98 9.63
N ILE A 55 -11.61 15.83 10.07
CA ILE A 55 -11.83 15.49 11.46
C ILE A 55 -10.52 15.11 12.15
N GLY A 56 -9.70 14.29 11.50
CA GLY A 56 -8.40 13.87 12.02
C GLY A 56 -7.44 13.40 10.95
N GLY A 57 -6.15 13.49 11.25
CA GLY A 57 -5.12 13.09 10.30
C GLY A 57 -3.72 13.04 10.90
N SER A 58 -2.79 12.50 10.12
CA SER A 58 -1.38 12.40 10.46
C SER A 58 -0.49 12.73 9.28
N ALA A 59 0.59 13.47 9.53
CA ALA A 59 1.71 13.65 8.61
C ALA A 59 2.96 13.04 9.24
N VAL A 60 3.64 12.14 8.51
CA VAL A 60 4.83 11.42 9.02
C VAL A 60 5.93 11.44 7.99
N LEU A 61 7.06 11.99 8.37
CA LEU A 61 8.27 12.06 7.56
C LEU A 61 9.18 10.90 7.90
N VAL A 62 9.53 10.11 6.89
CA VAL A 62 10.36 8.90 7.03
C VAL A 62 11.69 9.13 6.36
N ARG A 63 12.78 8.87 7.08
CA ARG A 63 14.14 8.90 6.58
C ARG A 63 14.77 7.53 6.73
N ARG A 64 15.12 6.91 5.61
CA ARG A 64 15.78 5.59 5.60
C ARG A 64 15.07 4.57 6.48
N GLY A 65 13.75 4.47 6.38
CA GLY A 65 12.93 3.53 7.12
C GLY A 65 12.69 3.84 8.59
N ALA A 66 13.19 4.97 9.11
CA ALA A 66 12.92 5.46 10.45
C ALA A 66 12.06 6.72 10.40
N ILE A 67 11.13 6.87 11.34
CA ILE A 67 10.34 8.09 11.47
C ILE A 67 11.25 9.22 11.95
N ALA A 68 11.42 10.24 11.11
CA ALA A 68 12.21 11.43 11.40
C ALA A 68 11.39 12.54 12.07
N ALA A 69 10.12 12.65 11.71
CA ALA A 69 9.18 13.59 12.32
C ALA A 69 7.74 13.09 12.13
N ARG A 70 6.85 13.46 13.05
CA ARG A 70 5.43 13.18 12.98
C ARG A 70 4.61 14.35 13.49
N HIS A 71 3.41 14.47 12.97
CA HIS A 71 2.43 15.45 13.39
C HIS A 71 1.04 14.82 13.32
N HIS A 72 0.23 15.07 14.35
CA HIS A 72 -1.14 14.58 14.46
C HIS A 72 -2.10 15.75 14.59
N TYR A 73 -3.25 15.64 13.95
CA TYR A 73 -4.29 16.64 13.91
C TYR A 73 -5.66 16.02 14.30
N GLY A 74 -6.43 16.70 15.12
CA GLY A 74 -7.83 16.40 15.34
C GLY A 74 -8.16 15.07 16.05
N LEU A 75 -9.26 14.47 15.67
CA LEU A 75 -9.88 13.33 16.34
C LEU A 75 -9.87 12.08 15.47
N ALA A 76 -9.49 10.96 16.07
CA ALA A 76 -9.65 9.62 15.50
C ALA A 76 -11.10 9.11 15.65
N ASP A 77 -11.80 9.58 16.67
CA ASP A 77 -13.21 9.30 16.95
C ASP A 77 -13.84 10.54 17.56
N ARG A 78 -14.87 11.11 16.89
CA ARG A 78 -15.58 12.30 17.37
C ARG A 78 -16.46 11.98 18.58
N THR A 79 -17.16 10.86 18.53
CA THR A 79 -18.13 10.47 19.57
C THR A 79 -17.41 10.17 20.87
N GLY A 80 -16.32 9.42 20.81
CA GLY A 80 -15.46 9.10 21.96
C GLY A 80 -14.48 10.21 22.31
N ALA A 81 -14.48 11.35 21.60
CA ALA A 81 -13.50 12.45 21.74
C ALA A 81 -12.04 11.99 21.76
N ARG A 82 -11.73 10.86 21.06
CA ARG A 82 -10.42 10.26 21.04
C ARG A 82 -9.53 10.96 20.02
N LYS A 83 -8.43 11.54 20.49
CA LYS A 83 -7.46 12.24 19.64
C LYS A 83 -6.67 11.29 18.76
N VAL A 84 -6.28 11.77 17.57
CA VAL A 84 -5.27 11.11 16.74
C VAL A 84 -3.94 11.05 17.50
N ASN A 85 -3.25 9.92 17.41
CA ASN A 85 -1.97 9.67 18.06
C ASN A 85 -1.14 8.64 17.27
N ASP A 86 0.05 8.29 17.78
CA ASP A 86 0.99 7.34 17.17
C ASP A 86 0.39 5.94 16.93
N ARG A 87 -0.61 5.56 17.72
CA ARG A 87 -1.24 4.24 17.63
C ARG A 87 -2.42 4.19 16.67
N THR A 88 -2.91 5.37 16.20
CA THR A 88 -4.08 5.48 15.33
C THR A 88 -3.91 4.66 14.06
N ILE A 89 -4.87 3.79 13.79
CA ILE A 89 -4.94 2.95 12.59
C ILE A 89 -5.87 3.62 11.59
N TYR A 90 -5.36 3.83 10.40
CA TYR A 90 -6.10 4.35 9.25
C TYR A 90 -6.40 3.26 8.25
N HIS A 91 -7.40 3.50 7.41
CA HIS A 91 -7.62 2.76 6.18
C HIS A 91 -6.81 3.38 5.04
N TRP A 92 -6.05 2.56 4.31
CA TRP A 92 -5.12 3.04 3.28
C TRP A 92 -5.70 2.99 1.87
N ALA A 93 -6.91 2.46 1.71
CA ALA A 93 -7.62 2.39 0.44
C ALA A 93 -6.70 1.89 -0.70
N SER A 94 -6.66 2.59 -1.82
CA SER A 94 -5.92 2.17 -3.03
C SER A 94 -4.40 2.04 -2.87
N VAL A 95 -3.78 2.54 -1.79
CA VAL A 95 -2.38 2.22 -1.46
C VAL A 95 -2.19 0.69 -1.32
N THR A 96 -3.24 -0.06 -0.99
CA THR A 96 -3.27 -1.53 -0.98
C THR A 96 -2.78 -2.17 -2.27
N LYS A 97 -3.02 -1.52 -3.42
CA LYS A 97 -2.59 -2.02 -4.73
C LYS A 97 -1.09 -2.26 -4.80
N THR A 98 -0.30 -1.48 -4.07
CA THR A 98 1.14 -1.66 -4.02
C THR A 98 1.54 -3.00 -3.39
N LEU A 99 0.76 -3.50 -2.39
CA LEU A 99 0.98 -4.83 -1.79
C LEU A 99 0.69 -5.94 -2.80
N THR A 100 -0.44 -5.84 -3.51
CA THR A 100 -0.82 -6.81 -4.55
C THR A 100 0.23 -6.85 -5.67
N ALA A 101 0.73 -5.69 -6.09
CA ALA A 101 1.79 -5.61 -7.08
C ALA A 101 3.10 -6.25 -6.59
N VAL A 102 3.52 -5.98 -5.35
CA VAL A 102 4.71 -6.65 -4.75
C VAL A 102 4.52 -8.16 -4.74
N ALA A 103 3.33 -8.67 -4.37
CA ALA A 103 3.03 -10.10 -4.35
C ALA A 103 3.16 -10.74 -5.75
N ILE A 104 2.63 -10.10 -6.78
CA ILE A 104 2.78 -10.56 -8.18
C ILE A 104 4.26 -10.62 -8.58
N LEU A 105 5.04 -9.59 -8.24
CA LEU A 105 6.46 -9.55 -8.57
C LEU A 105 7.27 -10.59 -7.77
N GLN A 106 6.85 -10.95 -6.56
CA GLN A 106 7.41 -12.10 -5.83
C GLN A 106 7.19 -13.42 -6.59
N LEU A 107 5.98 -13.64 -7.12
CA LEU A 107 5.66 -14.84 -7.89
C LEU A 107 6.45 -14.88 -9.21
N ARG A 108 6.59 -13.74 -9.89
CA ARG A 108 7.43 -13.58 -11.06
C ARG A 108 8.90 -13.90 -10.76
N ASP A 109 9.44 -13.36 -9.67
CA ASP A 109 10.84 -13.58 -9.27
C ASP A 109 11.13 -15.03 -8.87
N ARG A 110 10.09 -15.79 -8.50
CA ARG A 110 10.13 -17.25 -8.25
C ARG A 110 9.90 -18.09 -9.51
N GLY A 111 9.68 -17.48 -10.70
CA GLY A 111 9.44 -18.16 -11.95
C GLY A 111 8.05 -18.79 -12.09
N LEU A 112 7.08 -18.40 -11.27
CA LEU A 112 5.72 -18.95 -11.26
C LEU A 112 4.79 -18.28 -12.27
N LEU A 113 5.14 -17.10 -12.75
CA LEU A 113 4.48 -16.38 -13.83
C LEU A 113 5.47 -15.46 -14.56
N ALA A 114 5.12 -15.01 -15.77
CA ALA A 114 5.75 -13.90 -16.47
C ALA A 114 4.79 -12.69 -16.52
N LEU A 115 5.34 -11.46 -16.57
CA LEU A 115 4.51 -10.26 -16.64
C LEU A 115 3.68 -10.17 -17.93
N ASP A 116 4.16 -10.82 -18.99
CA ASP A 116 3.51 -10.84 -20.30
C ASP A 116 2.63 -12.10 -20.52
N ASP A 117 2.48 -12.93 -19.46
CA ASP A 117 1.49 -14.01 -19.46
C ASP A 117 0.07 -13.42 -19.54
N ARG A 118 -0.78 -14.09 -20.31
CA ARG A 118 -2.21 -13.75 -20.39
C ARG A 118 -2.92 -14.08 -19.08
N VAL A 119 -3.70 -13.15 -18.56
CA VAL A 119 -4.43 -13.32 -17.31
C VAL A 119 -5.45 -14.46 -17.39
N THR A 120 -6.02 -14.68 -18.58
CA THR A 120 -6.99 -15.76 -18.86
C THR A 120 -6.43 -17.18 -18.63
N ARG A 121 -5.14 -17.33 -18.45
CA ARG A 121 -4.52 -18.57 -17.98
C ARG A 121 -5.00 -18.98 -16.58
N TRP A 122 -5.24 -18.01 -15.71
CA TRP A 122 -5.69 -18.23 -14.32
C TRP A 122 -7.12 -17.76 -14.07
N VAL A 123 -7.59 -16.83 -14.89
CA VAL A 123 -8.92 -16.21 -14.80
C VAL A 123 -9.58 -16.33 -16.18
N PRO A 124 -9.95 -17.54 -16.61
CA PRO A 124 -10.53 -17.78 -17.95
C PRO A 124 -11.87 -17.07 -18.16
N GLU A 125 -12.56 -16.74 -17.06
CA GLU A 125 -13.83 -16.04 -17.04
C GLU A 125 -13.74 -14.63 -17.67
N LEU A 126 -12.56 -14.02 -17.73
CA LEU A 126 -12.35 -12.73 -18.41
C LEU A 126 -12.71 -12.75 -19.89
N ARG A 127 -12.78 -13.92 -20.53
CA ARG A 127 -13.21 -14.06 -21.92
C ARG A 127 -14.69 -13.71 -22.14
N GLU A 128 -15.47 -13.68 -21.06
CA GLU A 128 -16.87 -13.26 -21.08
C GLU A 128 -17.05 -11.73 -21.19
N ILE A 129 -15.99 -10.96 -20.95
CA ILE A 129 -16.03 -9.49 -21.08
C ILE A 129 -15.99 -9.13 -22.57
N HIS A 130 -16.93 -8.29 -23.00
CA HIS A 130 -17.03 -7.86 -24.39
C HIS A 130 -15.86 -6.98 -24.82
N ASP A 131 -15.50 -7.11 -26.07
CA ASP A 131 -14.47 -6.28 -26.69
C ASP A 131 -14.88 -4.81 -26.79
N PRO A 132 -13.90 -3.89 -26.89
CA PRO A 132 -14.19 -2.49 -27.15
C PRO A 132 -14.91 -2.34 -28.50
N GLU A 133 -15.72 -1.32 -28.62
CA GLU A 133 -16.42 -1.02 -29.88
C GLU A 133 -15.41 -0.84 -31.03
N GLY A 134 -15.66 -1.55 -32.13
CA GLY A 134 -14.80 -1.54 -33.31
C GLY A 134 -13.49 -2.34 -33.20
N ALA A 135 -13.27 -3.08 -32.10
CA ALA A 135 -12.10 -3.97 -31.97
C ALA A 135 -12.35 -5.35 -32.58
N ALA A 136 -11.27 -6.07 -32.89
CA ALA A 136 -11.36 -7.48 -33.26
C ALA A 136 -11.77 -8.34 -32.07
N GLU A 137 -12.45 -9.46 -32.33
CA GLU A 137 -12.85 -10.42 -31.29
C GLU A 137 -11.67 -10.94 -30.47
N GLY A 138 -11.88 -11.16 -29.18
CA GLY A 138 -10.92 -11.77 -28.28
C GLY A 138 -9.94 -10.79 -27.65
N ALA A 139 -10.19 -9.49 -27.66
CA ALA A 139 -9.32 -8.50 -27.04
C ALA A 139 -9.12 -8.77 -25.53
N ALA A 140 -10.14 -9.23 -24.81
CA ALA A 140 -10.03 -9.57 -23.39
C ALA A 140 -9.02 -10.70 -23.13
N ASP A 141 -8.87 -11.67 -24.06
CA ASP A 141 -7.87 -12.74 -23.96
C ASP A 141 -6.43 -12.22 -24.14
N SER A 142 -6.24 -11.01 -24.67
CA SER A 142 -4.93 -10.39 -24.83
C SER A 142 -4.41 -9.67 -23.58
N ILE A 143 -5.22 -9.53 -22.55
CA ILE A 143 -4.85 -8.84 -21.30
C ILE A 143 -3.74 -9.61 -20.59
N THR A 144 -2.63 -8.90 -20.31
CA THR A 144 -1.47 -9.46 -19.59
C THR A 144 -1.44 -9.01 -18.13
N ILE A 145 -0.66 -9.72 -17.31
CA ILE A 145 -0.35 -9.33 -15.92
C ILE A 145 0.19 -7.90 -15.87
N ARG A 146 1.12 -7.56 -16.77
CA ARG A 146 1.69 -6.21 -16.90
C ARG A 146 0.63 -5.14 -17.10
N MET A 147 -0.32 -5.39 -17.99
CA MET A 147 -1.40 -4.44 -18.29
C MET A 147 -2.34 -4.21 -17.09
N LEU A 148 -2.60 -5.24 -16.27
CA LEU A 148 -3.35 -5.07 -15.02
C LEU A 148 -2.57 -4.22 -14.01
N LEU A 149 -1.29 -4.52 -13.80
CA LEU A 149 -0.43 -3.80 -12.87
C LEU A 149 -0.27 -2.32 -13.22
N SER A 150 -0.26 -1.99 -14.52
CA SER A 150 -0.03 -0.63 -15.03
C SER A 150 -1.31 0.13 -15.38
N HIS A 151 -2.49 -0.42 -15.08
CA HIS A 151 -3.76 0.19 -15.45
C HIS A 151 -3.91 0.45 -16.96
N SER A 152 -3.43 -0.46 -17.81
CA SER A 152 -3.55 -0.35 -19.27
C SER A 152 -4.34 -1.49 -19.91
N SER A 153 -5.12 -2.22 -19.11
CA SER A 153 -5.86 -3.40 -19.56
C SER A 153 -7.14 -3.12 -20.36
N GLY A 154 -7.65 -1.88 -20.32
CA GLY A 154 -8.97 -1.55 -20.85
C GLY A 154 -10.13 -1.77 -19.87
N LEU A 155 -9.88 -2.45 -18.75
CA LEU A 155 -10.81 -2.56 -17.65
C LEU A 155 -10.78 -1.26 -16.84
N GLN A 156 -11.92 -0.62 -16.63
CA GLN A 156 -12.04 0.61 -15.84
C GLN A 156 -12.99 0.44 -14.67
N ASN A 157 -12.98 1.42 -13.76
CA ASN A 157 -14.06 1.60 -12.81
C ASN A 157 -15.37 1.90 -13.57
N PRO A 158 -16.49 1.43 -13.05
CA PRO A 158 -16.67 0.71 -11.80
C PRO A 158 -16.28 -0.76 -11.87
N THR A 159 -16.25 -1.40 -10.69
CA THR A 159 -15.99 -2.85 -10.59
C THR A 159 -17.13 -3.68 -11.20
N TRP A 160 -18.32 -3.12 -11.26
CA TRP A 160 -19.57 -3.71 -11.78
C TRP A 160 -20.21 -2.76 -12.79
N PRO A 161 -21.00 -3.28 -13.74
CA PRO A 161 -21.46 -2.50 -14.90
C PRO A 161 -22.55 -1.46 -14.60
N TRP A 162 -23.20 -1.51 -13.44
CA TRP A 162 -24.39 -0.70 -13.14
C TRP A 162 -24.19 0.36 -12.06
N SER A 163 -23.00 0.83 -11.81
CA SER A 163 -22.78 1.87 -10.83
C SER A 163 -23.09 3.27 -11.40
N SER A 164 -24.34 3.56 -11.60
CA SER A 164 -24.83 4.86 -12.08
C SER A 164 -25.29 5.79 -10.94
N GLY A 165 -25.41 5.28 -9.70
CA GLY A 165 -25.94 6.01 -8.56
C GLY A 165 -27.47 5.96 -8.46
N GLU A 166 -28.12 5.11 -9.25
CA GLU A 166 -29.57 4.92 -9.21
C GLU A 166 -29.99 4.06 -8.01
N ALA A 167 -31.07 4.42 -7.34
CA ALA A 167 -31.53 3.75 -6.11
C ALA A 167 -31.90 2.26 -6.31
N TRP A 168 -32.16 1.83 -7.52
CA TRP A 168 -32.50 0.46 -7.90
C TRP A 168 -31.28 -0.36 -8.37
N GLU A 169 -30.08 0.20 -8.36
CA GLU A 169 -28.88 -0.50 -8.79
C GLU A 169 -28.67 -1.82 -8.07
N PRO A 170 -28.16 -2.84 -8.77
CA PRO A 170 -27.75 -4.08 -8.14
C PRO A 170 -26.71 -3.80 -7.07
N PHE A 171 -26.73 -4.61 -6.04
CA PHE A 171 -25.72 -4.55 -4.97
C PHE A 171 -24.29 -4.73 -5.50
N GLU A 172 -23.33 -4.16 -4.80
CA GLU A 172 -21.91 -4.40 -5.05
C GLU A 172 -21.59 -5.90 -4.88
N PRO A 173 -20.82 -6.52 -5.81
CA PRO A 173 -20.41 -7.90 -5.64
C PRO A 173 -19.48 -8.01 -4.43
N THR A 174 -19.76 -8.94 -3.55
CA THR A 174 -18.96 -9.27 -2.37
C THR A 174 -18.21 -10.59 -2.53
N ALA A 175 -18.59 -11.40 -3.52
CA ALA A 175 -18.02 -12.72 -3.80
C ALA A 175 -17.58 -12.85 -5.26
N TRP A 176 -16.60 -13.74 -5.49
CA TRP A 176 -16.08 -14.01 -6.83
C TRP A 176 -17.15 -14.47 -7.82
N SER A 177 -18.06 -15.37 -7.39
CA SER A 177 -19.13 -15.86 -8.25
C SER A 177 -20.07 -14.75 -8.75
N GLN A 178 -20.31 -13.74 -7.92
CA GLN A 178 -21.13 -12.59 -8.30
C GLN A 178 -20.41 -11.71 -9.32
N LEU A 179 -19.09 -11.49 -9.14
CA LEU A 179 -18.29 -10.74 -10.11
C LEU A 179 -18.25 -11.48 -11.46
N VAL A 180 -18.06 -12.80 -11.46
CA VAL A 180 -18.09 -13.62 -12.68
C VAL A 180 -19.43 -13.51 -13.39
N ALA A 181 -20.54 -13.58 -12.65
CA ALA A 181 -21.88 -13.44 -13.24
C ALA A 181 -22.13 -12.08 -13.92
N MET A 182 -21.35 -11.06 -13.56
CA MET A 182 -21.44 -9.72 -14.16
C MET A 182 -20.53 -9.54 -15.39
N MET A 183 -19.54 -10.41 -15.60
CA MET A 183 -18.56 -10.26 -16.69
C MET A 183 -19.22 -10.20 -18.09
N PRO A 184 -20.26 -10.99 -18.42
CA PRO A 184 -20.93 -10.92 -19.71
C PRO A 184 -21.64 -9.58 -19.98
N TYR A 185 -21.81 -8.74 -18.96
CA TYR A 185 -22.43 -7.41 -19.09
C TYR A 185 -21.38 -6.28 -19.13
N GLN A 186 -20.10 -6.62 -18.95
CA GLN A 186 -19.00 -5.67 -19.01
C GLN A 186 -18.43 -5.56 -20.43
N ARG A 187 -17.86 -4.40 -20.74
CA ARG A 187 -17.11 -4.15 -21.97
C ARG A 187 -15.81 -3.47 -21.64
N LEU A 188 -14.74 -3.83 -22.37
CA LEU A 188 -13.49 -3.09 -22.30
C LEU A 188 -13.70 -1.67 -22.87
N HIS A 189 -13.15 -0.68 -22.20
CA HIS A 189 -13.28 0.74 -22.60
C HIS A 189 -12.33 1.13 -23.73
N PHE A 190 -11.26 0.34 -23.91
CA PHE A 190 -10.27 0.52 -24.96
C PHE A 190 -9.47 -0.77 -25.15
N ARG A 191 -8.76 -0.83 -26.28
CA ARG A 191 -7.90 -1.98 -26.60
C ARG A 191 -6.82 -2.16 -25.54
N PRO A 192 -6.65 -3.36 -24.95
CA PRO A 192 -5.59 -3.66 -24.01
C PRO A 192 -4.21 -3.18 -24.47
N GLY A 193 -3.49 -2.50 -23.59
CA GLY A 193 -2.16 -1.96 -23.84
C GLY A 193 -2.10 -0.63 -24.59
N SER A 194 -3.23 -0.08 -25.06
CA SER A 194 -3.23 1.11 -25.91
C SER A 194 -3.13 2.44 -25.15
N ARG A 195 -3.59 2.51 -23.92
CA ARG A 195 -3.54 3.72 -23.07
C ARG A 195 -3.76 3.40 -21.60
N TYR A 196 -3.60 4.38 -20.76
CA TYR A 196 -3.94 4.33 -19.34
C TYR A 196 -5.46 4.38 -19.12
N GLY A 197 -5.93 3.69 -18.10
CA GLY A 197 -7.28 3.76 -17.57
C GLY A 197 -7.33 3.06 -16.20
N TYR A 198 -7.43 3.86 -15.12
CA TYR A 198 -7.42 3.33 -13.76
C TYR A 198 -8.45 2.22 -13.56
N SER A 199 -8.02 1.09 -12.96
CA SER A 199 -8.85 -0.09 -12.83
C SER A 199 -8.75 -0.70 -11.43
N ASN A 200 -9.84 -0.66 -10.66
CA ASN A 200 -9.98 -1.46 -9.45
C ASN A 200 -10.18 -2.96 -9.76
N PRO A 201 -11.04 -3.34 -10.76
CA PRO A 201 -11.21 -4.75 -11.14
C PRO A 201 -9.92 -5.45 -11.48
N GLY A 202 -8.99 -4.77 -12.17
CA GLY A 202 -7.70 -5.35 -12.53
C GLY A 202 -6.94 -5.91 -11.34
N TYR A 203 -6.99 -5.26 -10.18
CA TYR A 203 -6.32 -5.72 -8.97
C TYR A 203 -7.05 -6.85 -8.24
N ILE A 204 -8.37 -6.96 -8.41
CA ILE A 204 -9.13 -8.13 -7.98
C ILE A 204 -8.68 -9.36 -8.78
N TYR A 205 -8.51 -9.21 -10.09
CA TYR A 205 -8.03 -10.30 -10.96
C TYR A 205 -6.57 -10.68 -10.65
N LEU A 206 -5.70 -9.71 -10.35
CA LEU A 206 -4.33 -10.01 -9.88
C LEU A 206 -4.33 -10.82 -8.58
N ALA A 207 -5.21 -10.50 -7.63
CA ALA A 207 -5.36 -11.30 -6.42
C ALA A 207 -5.82 -12.72 -6.74
N ARG A 208 -6.77 -12.87 -7.66
CA ARG A 208 -7.21 -14.19 -8.10
C ARG A 208 -6.07 -15.01 -8.73
N VAL A 209 -5.18 -14.37 -9.49
CA VAL A 209 -3.96 -15.01 -10.01
C VAL A 209 -3.06 -15.49 -8.86
N ILE A 210 -2.84 -14.66 -7.82
CA ILE A 210 -2.06 -15.05 -6.63
C ILE A 210 -2.67 -16.30 -5.99
N GLU A 211 -3.97 -16.30 -5.75
CA GLU A 211 -4.70 -17.40 -5.12
C GLU A 211 -4.63 -18.69 -5.95
N LYS A 212 -4.79 -18.59 -7.27
CA LYS A 212 -4.69 -19.75 -8.18
C LYS A 212 -3.30 -20.36 -8.23
N ILE A 213 -2.25 -19.56 -8.11
CA ILE A 213 -0.86 -20.05 -8.13
C ILE A 213 -0.46 -20.64 -6.78
N THR A 214 -0.88 -20.02 -5.68
CA THR A 214 -0.35 -20.34 -4.34
C THR A 214 -1.25 -21.24 -3.52
N GLY A 215 -2.55 -21.26 -3.80
CA GLY A 215 -3.56 -21.90 -2.97
C GLY A 215 -3.91 -21.12 -1.68
N ASP A 216 -3.16 -20.08 -1.34
CA ASP A 216 -3.46 -19.21 -0.20
C ASP A 216 -4.50 -18.14 -0.62
N PRO A 217 -5.50 -17.80 0.21
CA PRO A 217 -6.26 -16.57 0.05
C PRO A 217 -5.31 -15.36 0.01
N TRP A 218 -5.64 -14.33 -0.78
CA TRP A 218 -4.79 -13.15 -0.96
C TRP A 218 -4.32 -12.54 0.38
N ALA A 219 -5.22 -12.35 1.34
CA ALA A 219 -4.88 -11.78 2.66
C ALA A 219 -3.85 -12.62 3.42
N VAL A 220 -3.98 -13.96 3.35
CA VAL A 220 -3.03 -14.89 3.97
C VAL A 220 -1.67 -14.80 3.29
N TYR A 221 -1.65 -14.70 1.95
CA TYR A 221 -0.40 -14.51 1.21
C TYR A 221 0.32 -13.24 1.63
N ILE A 222 -0.40 -12.10 1.70
CA ILE A 222 0.17 -10.81 2.13
C ILE A 222 0.70 -10.89 3.55
N GLN A 223 -0.06 -11.47 4.49
CA GLN A 223 0.38 -11.64 5.87
C GLN A 223 1.69 -12.43 5.95
N LYS A 224 1.77 -13.57 5.26
CA LYS A 224 2.94 -14.49 5.30
C LYS A 224 4.17 -13.90 4.61
N ASN A 225 3.99 -13.27 3.45
CA ASN A 225 5.09 -12.95 2.54
C ASN A 225 5.49 -11.47 2.53
N LEU A 226 4.67 -10.58 3.12
CA LEU A 226 4.96 -9.16 3.22
C LEU A 226 4.94 -8.65 4.67
N TRP A 227 3.79 -8.67 5.34
CA TRP A 227 3.67 -8.01 6.64
C TRP A 227 4.55 -8.64 7.72
N THR A 228 4.51 -9.98 7.85
CA THR A 228 5.34 -10.67 8.84
C THR A 228 6.85 -10.44 8.61
N PRO A 229 7.41 -10.62 7.40
CA PRO A 229 8.82 -10.36 7.16
C PRO A 229 9.24 -8.88 7.31
N LEU A 230 8.28 -7.95 7.15
CA LEU A 230 8.53 -6.51 7.29
C LEU A 230 8.25 -5.99 8.71
N ASP A 231 7.96 -6.86 9.68
CA ASP A 231 7.60 -6.52 11.07
C ASP A 231 6.35 -5.60 11.17
N MET A 232 5.41 -5.72 10.22
CA MET A 232 4.19 -4.92 10.12
C MET A 232 3.04 -5.62 10.86
N HIS A 233 3.19 -5.79 12.19
CA HIS A 233 2.32 -6.65 13.00
C HIS A 233 0.95 -6.06 13.33
N ARG A 234 0.70 -4.80 12.98
CA ARG A 234 -0.57 -4.11 13.20
C ARG A 234 -1.28 -3.79 11.90
N SER A 235 -0.78 -4.32 10.78
CA SER A 235 -1.43 -4.28 9.47
C SER A 235 -2.43 -5.43 9.33
N TYR A 236 -3.61 -5.15 8.78
CA TYR A 236 -4.65 -6.14 8.56
C TYR A 236 -5.62 -5.71 7.45
N VAL A 237 -6.49 -6.61 7.03
CA VAL A 237 -7.60 -6.36 6.11
C VAL A 237 -8.91 -6.88 6.71
N GLY A 238 -10.04 -6.31 6.27
CA GLY A 238 -11.36 -6.67 6.79
C GLY A 238 -11.62 -6.11 8.19
N ALA A 239 -12.34 -6.88 9.01
CA ALA A 239 -12.73 -6.48 10.37
C ALA A 239 -11.51 -6.24 11.26
N THR A 240 -11.59 -5.21 12.08
CA THR A 240 -10.50 -4.85 13.00
C THR A 240 -10.32 -5.93 14.07
N PRO A 241 -9.10 -6.50 14.21
CA PRO A 241 -8.80 -7.43 15.29
C PRO A 241 -9.10 -6.80 16.66
N TYR A 242 -9.70 -7.58 17.57
CA TYR A 242 -10.16 -7.08 18.87
C TYR A 242 -9.10 -6.27 19.64
N HIS A 243 -7.85 -6.75 19.66
CA HIS A 243 -6.73 -6.09 20.36
C HIS A 243 -6.28 -4.77 19.73
N LEU A 244 -6.76 -4.44 18.51
CA LEU A 244 -6.48 -3.21 17.78
C LEU A 244 -7.66 -2.23 17.76
N SER A 245 -8.84 -2.65 18.19
CA SER A 245 -10.09 -1.87 18.08
C SER A 245 -10.01 -0.51 18.75
N ALA A 246 -9.32 -0.41 19.89
CA ALA A 246 -9.13 0.86 20.61
C ALA A 246 -8.29 1.89 19.83
N ASP A 247 -7.50 1.45 18.85
CA ASP A 247 -6.61 2.30 18.05
C ASP A 247 -7.20 2.64 16.67
N ARG A 248 -8.28 1.95 16.27
CA ARG A 248 -8.91 2.16 14.96
C ARG A 248 -9.61 3.52 14.89
N SER A 249 -9.30 4.31 13.87
CA SER A 249 -10.01 5.56 13.56
C SER A 249 -11.37 5.27 12.93
N HIS A 250 -12.36 6.13 13.19
CA HIS A 250 -13.57 6.20 12.38
C HIS A 250 -13.29 6.91 11.06
N GLY A 251 -14.01 6.54 10.00
CA GLY A 251 -14.06 7.27 8.74
C GLY A 251 -15.21 8.29 8.76
N TYR A 252 -14.99 9.44 8.12
CA TYR A 252 -16.00 10.51 8.07
C TYR A 252 -16.20 11.00 6.65
N ARG A 253 -17.44 11.38 6.32
CA ARG A 253 -17.77 12.11 5.09
C ARG A 253 -18.29 13.49 5.46
N VAL A 254 -17.71 14.52 4.84
CA VAL A 254 -18.14 15.91 4.97
C VAL A 254 -18.78 16.35 3.67
N ALA A 255 -20.04 16.80 3.75
CA ALA A 255 -20.81 17.35 2.63
C ALA A 255 -21.44 18.68 3.05
N GLY A 256 -20.96 19.79 2.53
CA GLY A 256 -21.31 21.11 3.01
C GLY A 256 -20.96 21.26 4.50
N ASP A 257 -21.98 21.53 5.33
CA ASP A 257 -21.83 21.62 6.80
C ASP A 257 -22.14 20.30 7.53
N SER A 258 -22.52 19.27 6.78
CA SER A 258 -22.89 17.96 7.34
C SER A 258 -21.66 17.06 7.50
N VAL A 259 -21.60 16.36 8.62
CA VAL A 259 -20.55 15.35 8.89
C VAL A 259 -21.23 14.03 9.22
N THR A 260 -21.02 13.04 8.35
CA THR A 260 -21.48 11.67 8.55
C THR A 260 -20.36 10.82 9.12
N ASP A 261 -20.60 10.16 10.26
CA ASP A 261 -19.70 9.12 10.78
C ASP A 261 -20.01 7.80 10.07
N LEU A 262 -19.02 7.24 9.40
CA LEU A 262 -19.10 5.97 8.66
C LEU A 262 -18.68 4.78 9.53
N GLY A 263 -18.31 5.03 10.79
CA GLY A 263 -17.84 4.01 11.71
C GLY A 263 -16.36 3.68 11.59
N ALA A 264 -15.93 2.74 12.41
CA ALA A 264 -14.54 2.27 12.46
C ALA A 264 -14.24 1.26 11.36
N ASP A 265 -15.18 0.38 11.07
CA ASP A 265 -14.98 -0.73 10.13
C ASP A 265 -15.97 -0.66 8.96
N PHE A 266 -15.51 -1.12 7.82
CA PHE A 266 -16.35 -1.49 6.69
C PHE A 266 -15.80 -2.80 6.08
N ASP A 267 -16.70 -3.58 5.49
CA ASP A 267 -16.30 -4.80 4.79
C ASP A 267 -15.87 -4.45 3.34
N PRO A 268 -14.61 -4.56 2.98
CA PRO A 268 -14.16 -4.31 1.62
C PRO A 268 -14.60 -5.43 0.65
N GLY A 269 -15.11 -6.55 1.14
CA GLY A 269 -15.56 -7.68 0.33
C GLY A 269 -14.51 -8.09 -0.71
N ILE A 270 -14.96 -8.23 -1.97
CA ILE A 270 -14.09 -8.59 -3.08
C ILE A 270 -13.06 -7.51 -3.45
N THR A 271 -13.25 -6.27 -2.98
CA THR A 271 -12.32 -5.16 -3.24
C THR A 271 -11.12 -5.15 -2.29
N MET A 272 -11.03 -6.11 -1.38
CA MET A 272 -9.94 -6.23 -0.41
C MET A 272 -8.53 -6.11 -1.05
N PRO A 273 -8.22 -6.74 -2.20
CA PRO A 273 -6.88 -6.67 -2.79
C PRO A 273 -6.52 -5.32 -3.42
N ASN A 274 -7.50 -4.49 -3.70
CA ASN A 274 -7.28 -3.18 -4.32
C ASN A 274 -7.39 -2.02 -3.33
N SER A 275 -7.97 -2.27 -2.13
CA SER A 275 -8.28 -1.17 -1.20
C SER A 275 -8.41 -1.56 0.28
N GLY A 276 -8.23 -2.81 0.69
CA GLY A 276 -8.59 -3.32 2.03
C GLY A 276 -7.60 -3.07 3.16
N TRP A 277 -6.44 -2.47 2.92
CA TRP A 277 -5.36 -2.37 3.91
C TRP A 277 -5.66 -1.36 5.01
N ASN A 278 -5.52 -1.80 6.28
CA ASN A 278 -5.56 -0.99 7.49
C ASN A 278 -4.22 -1.10 8.23
N ALA A 279 -3.66 0.02 8.67
CA ALA A 279 -2.38 0.04 9.38
C ALA A 279 -2.17 1.35 10.16
N PRO A 280 -1.36 1.35 11.23
CA PRO A 280 -0.82 2.55 11.83
C PRO A 280 0.34 3.10 10.99
N VAL A 281 0.67 4.37 11.21
CA VAL A 281 1.76 5.04 10.49
C VAL A 281 3.13 4.41 10.70
N ASP A 282 3.35 3.72 11.83
CA ASP A 282 4.60 3.01 12.10
C ASP A 282 4.83 1.83 11.15
N ASP A 283 3.78 1.05 10.82
CA ASP A 283 3.87 -0.02 9.83
C ASP A 283 4.11 0.55 8.42
N MET A 284 3.49 1.68 8.10
CA MET A 284 3.73 2.38 6.83
C MET A 284 5.17 2.89 6.71
N ALA A 285 5.78 3.33 7.81
CA ALA A 285 7.20 3.73 7.81
C ALA A 285 8.13 2.52 7.54
N ARG A 286 7.80 1.33 8.08
CA ARG A 286 8.51 0.09 7.74
C ARG A 286 8.37 -0.26 6.27
N TYR A 287 7.17 -0.10 5.72
CA TYR A 287 6.92 -0.30 4.29
C TYR A 287 7.72 0.67 3.42
N ILE A 288 7.83 1.94 3.77
CA ILE A 288 8.73 2.89 3.11
C ILE A 288 10.19 2.43 3.20
N GLY A 289 10.62 1.95 4.35
CA GLY A 289 11.96 1.38 4.53
C GLY A 289 12.24 0.20 3.59
N PHE A 290 11.26 -0.66 3.40
CA PHE A 290 11.32 -1.74 2.41
C PHE A 290 11.39 -1.19 0.99
N LEU A 291 10.46 -0.34 0.58
CA LEU A 291 10.44 0.25 -0.76
C LEU A 291 11.78 0.92 -1.09
N THR A 292 12.26 1.79 -0.24
CA THR A 292 13.52 2.52 -0.49
C THR A 292 14.77 1.65 -0.32
N GLY A 293 14.66 0.45 0.28
CA GLY A 293 15.77 -0.46 0.60
C GLY A 293 16.72 0.10 1.64
N SER A 294 16.24 1.02 2.44
CA SER A 294 16.99 1.70 3.48
C SER A 294 16.29 1.52 4.83
N PRO A 295 16.12 0.28 5.34
CA PRO A 295 15.55 0.07 6.65
C PRO A 295 16.47 0.66 7.74
N ALA A 296 15.89 0.97 8.89
CA ALA A 296 16.61 1.60 10.00
C ALA A 296 17.75 0.75 10.55
N ASP A 297 17.67 -0.56 10.41
CA ASP A 297 18.65 -1.50 10.95
C ASP A 297 19.15 -2.54 9.91
N PRO A 298 20.40 -3.06 10.06
CA PRO A 298 20.98 -4.02 9.12
C PRO A 298 20.24 -5.37 9.04
N ALA A 299 19.65 -5.85 10.13
CA ALA A 299 18.94 -7.12 10.16
C ALA A 299 17.65 -7.02 9.32
N SER A 300 16.92 -5.93 9.44
CA SER A 300 15.77 -5.62 8.56
C SER A 300 16.18 -5.57 7.09
N ARG A 301 17.38 -5.10 6.76
CA ARG A 301 17.85 -5.05 5.36
C ARG A 301 17.94 -6.43 4.73
N ALA A 302 18.45 -7.42 5.47
CA ALA A 302 18.51 -8.80 4.99
C ALA A 302 17.10 -9.38 4.78
N ARG A 303 16.20 -9.19 5.75
CA ARG A 303 14.78 -9.63 5.64
C ARG A 303 14.08 -8.98 4.45
N HIS A 304 14.24 -7.67 4.25
CA HIS A 304 13.63 -6.94 3.14
C HIS A 304 14.12 -7.45 1.77
N GLY A 305 15.40 -7.81 1.65
CA GLY A 305 15.96 -8.44 0.45
C GLY A 305 15.32 -9.80 0.13
N GLY A 306 14.90 -10.53 1.18
CA GLY A 306 14.16 -11.79 1.06
C GLY A 306 12.70 -11.59 0.61
N VAL A 307 12.11 -10.41 0.88
CA VAL A 307 10.74 -10.09 0.43
C VAL A 307 10.71 -9.82 -1.07
N LEU A 308 11.54 -8.92 -1.57
CA LEU A 308 11.66 -8.64 -3.01
C LEU A 308 13.04 -8.06 -3.34
N ARG A 309 13.60 -8.45 -4.49
CA ARG A 309 14.90 -7.98 -4.94
C ARG A 309 14.88 -6.49 -5.26
N ARG A 310 15.96 -5.78 -4.94
CA ARG A 310 16.09 -4.34 -5.24
C ARG A 310 15.97 -4.01 -6.73
N GLY A 311 16.43 -4.90 -7.61
CA GLY A 311 16.25 -4.75 -9.06
C GLY A 311 14.78 -4.75 -9.45
N THR A 312 14.01 -5.67 -8.87
CA THR A 312 12.58 -5.80 -9.09
C THR A 312 11.80 -4.57 -8.60
N LEU A 313 12.13 -4.05 -7.40
CA LEU A 313 11.53 -2.80 -6.92
C LEU A 313 11.77 -1.63 -7.89
N ARG A 314 13.01 -1.50 -8.41
CA ARG A 314 13.30 -0.44 -9.40
C ARG A 314 12.51 -0.62 -10.71
N GLU A 315 12.32 -1.86 -11.15
CA GLU A 315 11.49 -2.16 -12.30
C GLU A 315 10.03 -1.72 -12.07
N MET A 316 9.48 -1.98 -10.87
CA MET A 316 8.11 -1.57 -10.52
C MET A 316 7.87 -0.07 -10.66
N TRP A 317 8.90 0.73 -10.45
CA TRP A 317 8.83 2.20 -10.51
C TRP A 317 9.10 2.77 -11.91
N SER A 318 9.54 1.94 -12.85
CA SER A 318 9.76 2.37 -14.22
C SER A 318 8.41 2.64 -14.90
N PRO A 319 8.27 3.75 -15.62
CA PRO A 319 7.06 4.04 -16.38
C PRO A 319 6.75 2.92 -17.38
N VAL A 320 5.49 2.51 -17.41
CA VAL A 320 4.94 1.55 -18.39
C VAL A 320 3.99 2.27 -19.34
N VAL A 321 3.20 3.19 -18.81
CA VAL A 321 2.24 3.99 -19.58
C VAL A 321 2.15 5.40 -18.96
N GLU A 322 2.04 6.41 -19.80
CA GLU A 322 1.76 7.78 -19.36
C GLU A 322 0.32 7.87 -18.85
N THR A 323 0.11 8.62 -17.77
CA THR A 323 -1.23 8.88 -17.24
C THR A 323 -1.89 10.03 -18.01
N ASP A 324 -3.23 10.11 -17.94
CA ASP A 324 -3.96 11.24 -18.48
C ASP A 324 -3.61 12.54 -17.74
N ALA A 325 -3.67 13.67 -18.43
CA ALA A 325 -3.55 15.01 -17.85
C ALA A 325 -4.60 15.31 -16.75
N ALA A 326 -5.62 14.46 -16.62
CA ALA A 326 -6.60 14.50 -15.53
C ALA A 326 -6.02 14.08 -14.17
N LEU A 327 -4.85 13.40 -14.13
CA LEU A 327 -4.13 13.06 -12.91
C LEU A 327 -2.79 13.82 -12.84
N PRO A 328 -2.86 15.14 -12.63
CA PRO A 328 -1.68 16.01 -12.72
C PRO A 328 -0.62 15.78 -11.65
N GLU A 329 -0.96 15.02 -10.59
CA GLU A 329 -0.03 14.58 -9.56
C GLU A 329 0.83 13.39 -10.00
N PHE A 330 0.43 12.67 -11.07
CA PHE A 330 1.16 11.51 -11.58
C PHE A 330 1.39 11.62 -13.09
N ALA A 331 2.65 11.57 -13.49
CA ALA A 331 3.03 11.63 -14.91
C ALA A 331 2.93 10.26 -15.59
N ALA A 332 3.16 9.17 -14.87
CA ALA A 332 3.14 7.83 -15.43
C ALA A 332 2.79 6.76 -14.39
N ALA A 333 2.19 5.67 -14.87
CA ALA A 333 1.97 4.45 -14.11
C ALA A 333 3.08 3.43 -14.42
N GLY A 334 3.66 2.87 -13.36
CA GLY A 334 4.53 1.70 -13.38
C GLY A 334 3.75 0.45 -12.99
N LEU A 335 4.41 -0.51 -12.34
CA LEU A 335 3.79 -1.76 -11.88
C LEU A 335 3.26 -1.58 -10.44
N GLY A 336 2.05 -1.07 -10.31
CA GLY A 336 1.38 -0.82 -9.03
C GLY A 336 1.81 0.46 -8.31
N PHE A 337 2.64 1.26 -8.94
CA PHE A 337 3.09 2.57 -8.45
C PHE A 337 2.94 3.63 -9.53
N PHE A 338 2.75 4.85 -9.08
CA PHE A 338 2.79 6.02 -9.94
C PHE A 338 4.09 6.80 -9.73
N SER A 339 4.53 7.51 -10.76
CA SER A 339 5.64 8.45 -10.68
C SER A 339 5.19 9.86 -10.95
N LEU A 340 5.76 10.81 -10.19
CA LEU A 340 5.65 12.23 -10.43
C LEU A 340 7.05 12.83 -10.48
N GLU A 341 7.21 13.90 -11.27
CA GLU A 341 8.44 14.69 -11.30
C GLU A 341 8.24 15.94 -10.45
N SER A 342 9.07 16.12 -9.45
CA SER A 342 9.04 17.33 -8.60
C SER A 342 10.44 17.84 -8.30
N ALA A 343 10.70 19.09 -8.60
CA ALA A 343 11.98 19.76 -8.39
C ALA A 343 13.18 18.97 -8.98
N GLY A 344 13.03 18.42 -10.19
CA GLY A 344 14.04 17.62 -10.89
C GLY A 344 14.28 16.24 -10.27
N ARG A 345 13.29 15.70 -9.56
CA ARG A 345 13.33 14.36 -8.94
C ARG A 345 12.13 13.56 -9.28
N ARG A 346 12.35 12.26 -9.44
CA ARG A 346 11.29 11.29 -9.55
C ARG A 346 10.85 10.86 -8.14
N ILE A 347 9.62 11.16 -7.81
CA ILE A 347 8.92 10.70 -6.61
C ILE A 347 8.00 9.57 -7.03
N ILE A 348 7.95 8.51 -6.25
CA ILE A 348 7.11 7.33 -6.49
C ILE A 348 6.05 7.29 -5.41
N GLY A 349 4.84 6.88 -5.75
CA GLY A 349 3.80 6.78 -4.74
C GLY A 349 2.52 6.15 -5.21
N HIS A 350 1.55 6.20 -4.32
CA HIS A 350 0.16 5.88 -4.57
C HIS A 350 -0.72 6.65 -3.59
N THR A 351 -1.91 7.03 -4.03
CA THR A 351 -2.93 7.66 -3.18
C THR A 351 -4.05 6.67 -2.87
N GLY A 352 -4.88 6.99 -1.89
CA GLY A 352 -6.04 6.19 -1.53
C GLY A 352 -7.21 7.06 -1.10
N ASP A 353 -8.41 6.71 -1.57
CA ASP A 353 -9.66 7.35 -1.18
C ASP A 353 -10.75 6.29 -1.11
N GLN A 354 -11.28 6.04 0.08
CA GLN A 354 -12.40 5.11 0.32
C GLN A 354 -12.97 5.24 1.72
N ALA A 355 -14.26 5.05 1.87
CA ALA A 355 -14.96 4.89 3.16
C ALA A 355 -14.63 5.99 4.19
N GLY A 356 -14.53 7.24 3.73
CA GLY A 356 -14.20 8.37 4.61
C GLY A 356 -12.72 8.51 4.93
N TYR A 357 -11.83 7.81 4.24
CA TYR A 357 -10.38 7.94 4.41
C TYR A 357 -9.72 8.42 3.15
N ARG A 358 -8.72 9.29 3.32
CA ARG A 358 -7.81 9.73 2.26
C ARG A 358 -6.38 9.56 2.70
N SER A 359 -5.56 8.96 1.85
CA SER A 359 -4.18 8.60 2.17
C SER A 359 -3.22 8.87 1.03
N TYR A 360 -1.96 9.18 1.39
CA TYR A 360 -0.89 9.46 0.45
C TYR A 360 0.39 8.79 0.93
N LEU A 361 1.01 8.02 0.07
CA LEU A 361 2.31 7.41 0.25
C LEU A 361 3.23 7.91 -0.85
N TYR A 362 4.28 8.66 -0.50
CA TYR A 362 5.27 9.13 -1.46
C TYR A 362 6.68 8.83 -0.98
N VAL A 363 7.52 8.37 -1.88
CA VAL A 363 8.92 8.05 -1.60
C VAL A 363 9.85 8.65 -2.66
N ASP A 364 11.02 9.07 -2.25
CA ASP A 364 12.15 9.38 -3.11
C ASP A 364 13.14 8.21 -3.03
N PRO A 365 13.18 7.32 -4.05
CA PRO A 365 14.05 6.16 -4.03
C PRO A 365 15.55 6.51 -4.01
N ALA A 366 15.91 7.69 -4.51
CA ALA A 366 17.30 8.14 -4.57
C ALA A 366 17.85 8.54 -3.19
N SER A 367 17.03 9.20 -2.37
CA SER A 367 17.45 9.59 -1.01
C SER A 367 17.11 8.57 0.07
N GLY A 368 16.19 7.63 -0.21
CA GLY A 368 15.66 6.70 0.79
C GLY A 368 14.67 7.35 1.77
N ASN A 369 14.10 8.50 1.40
CA ASN A 369 13.16 9.25 2.21
C ASN A 369 11.73 9.09 1.69
N GLY A 370 10.75 9.33 2.56
CA GLY A 370 9.35 9.32 2.17
C GLY A 370 8.47 10.09 3.14
N ILE A 371 7.24 10.31 2.73
CA ILE A 371 6.20 10.93 3.55
C ILE A 371 4.91 10.11 3.47
N ILE A 372 4.21 10.10 4.57
CA ILE A 372 2.90 9.52 4.75
C ILE A 372 1.97 10.65 5.17
N LEU A 373 0.84 10.82 4.45
CA LEU A 373 -0.23 11.70 4.87
C LEU A 373 -1.50 10.85 4.94
N ALA A 374 -2.20 10.89 6.06
CA ALA A 374 -3.43 10.14 6.26
C ALA A 374 -4.49 11.05 6.88
N PHE A 375 -5.70 10.96 6.34
CA PHE A 375 -6.88 11.65 6.84
C PHE A 375 -8.00 10.63 7.02
N ASN A 376 -8.77 10.78 8.06
CA ASN A 376 -9.97 10.00 8.30
C ASN A 376 -11.24 10.71 7.80
N THR A 377 -11.10 11.52 6.77
CA THR A 377 -12.20 12.31 6.23
C THR A 377 -12.09 12.41 4.72
N THR A 378 -13.20 12.17 4.02
CA THR A 378 -13.43 12.55 2.62
C THR A 378 -14.44 13.69 2.56
N ASN A 379 -14.36 14.53 1.53
CA ASN A 379 -15.28 15.65 1.35
C ASN A 379 -15.70 15.82 -0.11
N ASP A 380 -16.78 16.58 -0.32
CA ASP A 380 -17.34 16.94 -1.62
C ASP A 380 -16.65 18.12 -2.32
N ARG A 381 -15.71 18.78 -1.62
CA ARG A 381 -15.01 20.00 -2.11
C ARG A 381 -13.85 19.71 -3.06
N GLY A 382 -13.69 18.46 -3.44
CA GLY A 382 -12.59 18.00 -4.28
C GLY A 382 -11.28 17.81 -3.51
N ALA A 383 -10.40 17.05 -4.11
CA ALA A 383 -9.15 16.66 -3.50
C ALA A 383 -8.10 17.76 -3.67
N GLY A 384 -7.41 18.08 -2.60
CA GLY A 384 -6.14 18.82 -2.64
C GLY A 384 -4.97 17.92 -3.07
N GLU A 385 -5.14 17.06 -4.07
CA GLU A 385 -4.13 16.08 -4.47
C GLU A 385 -2.85 16.74 -4.96
N ARG A 386 -2.98 17.77 -5.80
CA ARG A 386 -1.82 18.57 -6.22
C ARG A 386 -1.13 19.25 -5.03
N GLU A 387 -1.91 19.78 -4.09
CA GLU A 387 -1.36 20.43 -2.90
C GLU A 387 -0.66 19.41 -2.01
N MET A 388 -1.24 18.22 -1.83
CA MET A 388 -0.62 17.15 -1.05
C MET A 388 0.61 16.57 -1.73
N ALA A 389 0.63 16.43 -3.05
CA ALA A 389 1.82 16.04 -3.80
C ALA A 389 2.95 17.08 -3.69
N ALA A 390 2.63 18.37 -3.80
CA ALA A 390 3.59 19.45 -3.60
C ALA A 390 4.14 19.48 -2.16
N LEU A 391 3.24 19.34 -1.16
CA LEU A 391 3.63 19.27 0.24
C LEU A 391 4.53 18.07 0.52
N ALA A 392 4.23 16.91 -0.09
CA ALA A 392 5.05 15.72 0.03
C ALA A 392 6.45 15.91 -0.54
N ALA A 393 6.57 16.50 -1.72
CA ALA A 393 7.85 16.78 -2.35
C ALA A 393 8.72 17.73 -1.52
N GLU A 394 8.12 18.79 -0.96
CA GLU A 394 8.81 19.71 -0.06
C GLU A 394 9.26 19.05 1.25
N ALA A 395 8.38 18.24 1.85
CA ALA A 395 8.70 17.50 3.06
C ALA A 395 9.86 16.52 2.86
N ILE A 396 9.86 15.78 1.75
CA ILE A 396 10.96 14.87 1.39
C ILE A 396 12.26 15.67 1.17
N ALA A 397 12.16 16.84 0.52
CA ALA A 397 13.32 17.72 0.32
C ALA A 397 13.86 18.29 1.63
N ALA A 398 13.02 18.47 2.65
CA ALA A 398 13.43 18.95 3.97
C ALA A 398 14.33 17.95 4.74
N LEU A 399 14.35 16.68 4.34
CA LEU A 399 15.22 15.65 4.91
C LEU A 399 16.64 15.61 4.30
N ARG A 400 16.96 16.49 3.40
CA ARG A 400 18.32 16.56 2.83
C ARG A 400 19.31 17.08 3.87
N PRO A 401 20.56 16.58 3.83
CA PRO A 401 21.64 17.12 4.65
C PRO A 401 21.95 18.57 4.28
#